data_fa53ad5a51e4225e46d5b2a1f0a93481
#
_entry.id   fa53ad5a51e4225e46d5b2a1f0a93481
#
_cell.length_a   1.000
_cell.length_b   1.000
_cell.length_c   1.000
_cell.angle_alpha   90.00
_cell.angle_beta   90.00
_cell.angle_gamma   90.00
#
_symmetry.space_group_name_H-M   'P 1'
#
loop_
_entity.id
_entity.type
_entity.pdbx_description
1 polymer ?
#
loop_
_entity_poly.entity_id
_entity_poly.type
_entity_poly.pdbx_seq_one_letter_code
_entity_poly.pdbx_strand_id
1 'polypeptide(L)'
;TYVILTWNPTTDDAFQYYFLERSTDVEFTENIEGNYLTSTYYEDNSLEFDTEYFYRVSYYANGQSDYSEVLSVTLEAVNVDGGEQLPAVYALHQNYPNPFNPVTNLSYDLPEDAMVNITVFDMMGKVVRTLVNDQQSAGYKTLQWNAANHSGQPVSAGLYIYIIKAGNFSQTRKMILLK
;
A
#
# COMPACT_ATOMS: atom_id res chain seq x y z
N THR A 1 0.63 6.67 7.58
CA THR A 1 -0.59 5.98 8.09
C THR A 1 -1.76 6.52 7.30
N TYR A 2 -2.67 5.67 6.85
CA TYR A 2 -3.83 6.07 6.06
C TYR A 2 -4.96 5.06 6.26
N VAL A 3 -6.18 5.49 5.97
CA VAL A 3 -7.37 4.64 5.92
C VAL A 3 -7.91 4.64 4.49
N ILE A 4 -8.31 3.48 4.01
CA ILE A 4 -8.96 3.33 2.72
C ILE A 4 -10.45 3.13 2.96
N LEU A 5 -11.25 3.99 2.36
CA LEU A 5 -12.71 3.91 2.36
C LEU A 5 -13.18 3.46 0.98
N THR A 6 -14.10 2.51 0.96
CA THR A 6 -14.73 2.02 -0.28
C THR A 6 -16.23 1.87 -0.07
N TRP A 7 -17.01 2.08 -1.12
CA TRP A 7 -18.46 1.92 -1.11
C TRP A 7 -18.98 1.36 -2.43
N ASN A 8 -20.21 0.89 -2.42
CA ASN A 8 -20.83 0.36 -3.62
C ASN A 8 -21.20 1.49 -4.58
N PRO A 9 -21.01 1.32 -5.90
CA PRO A 9 -21.45 2.30 -6.87
C PRO A 9 -22.98 2.42 -6.88
N THR A 10 -23.47 3.66 -7.07
CA THR A 10 -24.86 3.89 -7.39
C THR A 10 -25.16 3.40 -8.81
N THR A 11 -26.41 2.97 -9.02
CA THR A 11 -26.94 2.62 -10.35
C THR A 11 -27.83 3.72 -10.94
N ASP A 12 -27.84 4.92 -10.35
CA ASP A 12 -28.60 6.06 -10.85
C ASP A 12 -27.97 6.62 -12.12
N ASP A 13 -28.69 6.59 -13.23
CA ASP A 13 -28.22 7.06 -14.55
C ASP A 13 -27.90 8.56 -14.57
N ALA A 14 -28.46 9.34 -13.64
CA ALA A 14 -28.21 10.77 -13.51
C ALA A 14 -27.07 11.09 -12.54
N PHE A 15 -26.30 10.09 -12.12
CA PHE A 15 -25.18 10.25 -11.19
C PHE A 15 -24.18 11.31 -11.66
N GLN A 16 -23.76 12.18 -10.74
CA GLN A 16 -22.76 13.21 -10.98
C GLN A 16 -21.52 13.04 -10.11
N TYR A 17 -21.69 12.87 -8.79
CA TYR A 17 -20.59 12.69 -7.83
C TYR A 17 -21.08 12.05 -6.54
N TYR A 18 -20.13 11.49 -5.79
CA TYR A 18 -20.28 11.15 -4.37
C TYR A 18 -19.82 12.33 -3.52
N PHE A 19 -20.47 12.52 -2.39
CA PHE A 19 -20.06 13.48 -1.38
C PHE A 19 -19.74 12.70 -0.10
N LEU A 20 -18.45 12.57 0.21
CA LEU A 20 -17.92 11.92 1.39
C LEU A 20 -17.69 12.99 2.46
N GLU A 21 -18.27 12.79 3.63
CA GLU A 21 -18.02 13.63 4.80
C GLU A 21 -17.25 12.88 5.86
N ARG A 22 -16.33 13.58 6.50
CA ARG A 22 -15.60 13.16 7.70
C ARG A 22 -15.87 14.15 8.82
N SER A 23 -16.02 13.68 10.06
CA SER A 23 -16.12 14.50 11.25
C SER A 23 -15.48 13.79 12.45
N THR A 24 -15.14 14.52 13.50
CA THR A 24 -14.82 13.97 14.83
C THR A 24 -16.05 13.91 15.75
N ASP A 25 -17.20 14.30 15.22
CA ASP A 25 -18.50 14.26 15.90
C ASP A 25 -19.45 13.34 15.14
N VAL A 26 -20.01 12.33 15.82
CA VAL A 26 -20.92 11.32 15.24
C VAL A 26 -22.20 11.93 14.65
N GLU A 27 -22.65 13.06 15.19
CA GLU A 27 -23.84 13.78 14.69
C GLU A 27 -23.54 14.68 13.49
N PHE A 28 -22.26 14.83 13.12
CA PHE A 28 -21.80 15.72 12.03
C PHE A 28 -22.29 17.16 12.22
N THR A 29 -22.14 17.71 13.42
CA THR A 29 -22.49 19.10 13.74
C THR A 29 -21.27 19.99 13.78
N GLU A 30 -20.08 19.44 14.02
CA GLU A 30 -18.81 20.14 14.15
C GLU A 30 -17.69 19.44 13.35
N ASN A 31 -16.64 20.19 13.01
CA ASN A 31 -15.42 19.68 12.36
C ASN A 31 -15.70 18.82 11.10
N ILE A 32 -16.65 19.25 10.28
CA ILE A 32 -17.03 18.53 9.07
C ILE A 32 -16.08 18.88 7.94
N GLU A 33 -15.47 17.87 7.34
CA GLU A 33 -14.71 17.98 6.09
C GLU A 33 -15.41 17.18 5.00
N GLY A 34 -15.64 17.80 3.83
CA GLY A 34 -16.37 17.21 2.72
C GLY A 34 -15.51 17.07 1.47
N ASN A 35 -15.59 15.92 0.80
CA ASN A 35 -14.88 15.62 -0.44
C ASN A 35 -15.86 15.21 -1.54
N TYR A 36 -15.74 15.83 -2.74
CA TYR A 36 -16.48 15.48 -3.94
C TYR A 36 -15.68 14.49 -4.78
N LEU A 37 -16.24 13.32 -5.05
CA LEU A 37 -15.55 12.19 -5.66
C LEU A 37 -16.38 11.61 -6.80
N THR A 38 -15.72 11.11 -7.84
CA THR A 38 -16.36 10.35 -8.91
C THR A 38 -16.04 8.85 -8.84
N SER A 39 -15.09 8.47 -7.97
CA SER A 39 -14.74 7.08 -7.66
C SER A 39 -15.48 6.58 -6.43
N THR A 40 -15.54 5.28 -6.26
CA THR A 40 -16.04 4.61 -5.04
C THR A 40 -14.92 4.28 -4.05
N TYR A 41 -13.83 5.05 -4.11
CA TYR A 41 -12.61 4.87 -3.33
C TYR A 41 -12.10 6.23 -2.86
N TYR A 42 -11.65 6.28 -1.60
CA TYR A 42 -10.96 7.43 -1.01
C TYR A 42 -9.89 6.97 -0.04
N GLU A 43 -8.72 7.59 -0.11
CA GLU A 43 -7.62 7.38 0.83
C GLU A 43 -7.47 8.62 1.71
N ASP A 44 -7.71 8.45 3.02
CA ASP A 44 -7.50 9.50 4.00
C ASP A 44 -6.18 9.27 4.73
N ASN A 45 -5.24 10.17 4.52
CA ASN A 45 -3.91 10.16 5.11
C ASN A 45 -3.66 11.31 6.11
N SER A 46 -4.73 12.03 6.47
CA SER A 46 -4.70 13.21 7.36
C SER A 46 -5.19 12.93 8.78
N LEU A 47 -5.31 11.64 9.14
CA LEU A 47 -5.83 11.23 10.46
C LEU A 47 -4.77 11.33 11.55
N GLU A 48 -5.20 11.78 12.71
CA GLU A 48 -4.40 11.79 13.94
C GLU A 48 -4.61 10.48 14.72
N PHE A 49 -3.57 10.03 15.42
CA PHE A 49 -3.69 8.87 16.32
C PHE A 49 -4.60 9.18 17.51
N ASP A 50 -5.21 8.14 18.06
CA ASP A 50 -6.10 8.19 19.24
C ASP A 50 -7.29 9.16 19.07
N THR A 51 -7.62 9.50 17.82
CA THR A 51 -8.78 10.32 17.46
C THR A 51 -9.79 9.46 16.72
N GLU A 52 -11.03 9.45 17.17
CA GLU A 52 -12.13 8.77 16.49
C GLU A 52 -12.69 9.68 15.40
N TYR A 53 -12.71 9.17 14.17
CA TYR A 53 -13.31 9.83 13.01
C TYR A 53 -14.53 9.07 12.55
N PHE A 54 -15.54 9.82 12.13
CA PHE A 54 -16.78 9.33 11.57
C PHE A 54 -16.85 9.68 10.10
N TYR A 55 -17.33 8.75 9.28
CA TYR A 55 -17.49 8.92 7.85
C TYR A 55 -18.89 8.56 7.43
N ARG A 56 -19.43 9.32 6.47
CA ARG A 56 -20.66 8.99 5.75
C ARG A 56 -20.55 9.47 4.31
N VAL A 57 -21.23 8.79 3.41
CA VAL A 57 -21.24 9.13 1.98
C VAL A 57 -22.66 9.27 1.47
N SER A 58 -22.89 10.26 0.62
CA SER A 58 -24.10 10.38 -0.20
C SER A 58 -23.70 10.53 -1.66
N TYR A 59 -24.63 10.47 -2.58
CA TYR A 59 -24.39 10.83 -3.98
C TYR A 59 -25.34 11.92 -4.43
N TYR A 60 -24.95 12.63 -5.48
CA TYR A 60 -25.77 13.60 -6.16
C TYR A 60 -26.10 13.12 -7.57
N ALA A 61 -27.40 13.16 -7.90
CA ALA A 61 -27.96 12.89 -9.21
C ALA A 61 -28.90 14.06 -9.60
N ASN A 62 -30.21 13.88 -9.58
CA ASN A 62 -31.18 14.98 -9.71
C ASN A 62 -31.49 15.67 -8.38
N GLY A 63 -30.75 15.36 -7.32
CA GLY A 63 -30.81 15.83 -5.96
C GLY A 63 -29.81 15.00 -5.12
N GLN A 64 -29.59 15.41 -3.88
CA GLN A 64 -28.75 14.65 -2.96
C GLN A 64 -29.52 13.46 -2.41
N SER A 65 -28.90 12.28 -2.43
CA SER A 65 -29.42 11.08 -1.77
C SER A 65 -29.36 11.19 -0.23
N ASP A 66 -30.01 10.28 0.47
CA ASP A 66 -29.73 10.06 1.88
C ASP A 66 -28.25 9.65 2.06
N TYR A 67 -27.71 9.91 3.24
CA TYR A 67 -26.38 9.44 3.60
C TYR A 67 -26.38 7.93 3.90
N SER A 68 -25.24 7.30 3.71
CA SER A 68 -24.98 5.94 4.20
C SER A 68 -25.07 5.85 5.73
N GLU A 69 -25.02 4.65 6.26
CA GLU A 69 -24.69 4.43 7.66
C GLU A 69 -23.33 5.07 7.98
N VAL A 70 -23.20 5.57 9.21
CA VAL A 70 -21.95 6.17 9.70
C VAL A 70 -20.96 5.06 10.03
N LEU A 71 -19.76 5.18 9.50
CA LEU A 71 -18.61 4.33 9.83
C LEU A 71 -17.69 5.08 10.77
N SER A 72 -17.29 4.47 11.90
CA SER A 72 -16.24 5.03 12.76
C SER A 72 -14.90 4.35 12.53
N VAL A 73 -13.83 5.13 12.64
CA VAL A 73 -12.43 4.69 12.54
C VAL A 73 -11.61 5.41 13.59
N THR A 74 -10.83 4.65 14.37
CA THR A 74 -9.80 5.19 15.26
C THR A 74 -8.47 4.57 14.89
N LEU A 75 -7.46 5.42 14.66
CA LEU A 75 -6.08 4.97 14.55
C LEU A 75 -5.48 4.92 15.96
N GLU A 76 -5.35 3.75 16.52
CA GLU A 76 -4.70 3.60 17.82
C GLU A 76 -3.19 3.89 17.69
N ALA A 77 -2.69 4.83 18.50
CA ALA A 77 -1.27 4.92 18.73
C ALA A 77 -0.88 3.69 19.56
N VAL A 78 -0.30 2.70 18.91
CA VAL A 78 0.34 1.61 19.67
C VAL A 78 1.54 2.24 20.36
N ASN A 79 1.37 2.59 21.65
CA ASN A 79 2.48 2.95 22.52
C ASN A 79 3.37 1.71 22.69
N VAL A 80 4.27 1.52 21.75
CA VAL A 80 5.38 0.61 21.94
C VAL A 80 6.38 1.38 22.81
N ASP A 81 6.52 1.00 24.04
CA ASP A 81 7.63 1.42 24.90
C ASP A 81 8.94 1.32 24.10
N GLY A 82 9.35 2.39 23.43
CA GLY A 82 10.65 2.60 22.77
C GLY A 82 11.15 1.53 21.79
N GLY A 83 10.35 0.52 21.41
CA GLY A 83 10.72 -0.53 20.46
C GLY A 83 9.99 -0.35 19.13
N GLU A 84 10.72 -0.26 18.02
CA GLU A 84 10.13 -0.39 16.68
C GLU A 84 9.25 -1.64 16.65
N GLN A 85 7.99 -1.51 16.19
CA GLN A 85 7.12 -2.68 16.04
C GLN A 85 7.73 -3.60 14.99
N LEU A 86 8.31 -4.70 15.45
CA LEU A 86 8.93 -5.67 14.56
C LEU A 86 7.88 -6.54 13.89
N PRO A 87 8.09 -6.92 12.64
CA PRO A 87 7.25 -7.92 11.99
C PRO A 87 7.20 -9.22 12.81
N ALA A 88 6.03 -9.85 12.90
CA ALA A 88 5.89 -11.12 13.60
C ALA A 88 6.43 -12.31 12.80
N VAL A 89 6.49 -12.17 11.48
CA VAL A 89 6.91 -13.24 10.53
C VAL A 89 7.71 -12.64 9.38
N TYR A 90 8.54 -13.47 8.76
CA TYR A 90 9.16 -13.11 7.48
C TYR A 90 8.13 -13.01 6.38
N ALA A 91 8.21 -11.98 5.55
CA ALA A 91 7.37 -11.84 4.36
C ALA A 91 8.12 -11.17 3.21
N LEU A 92 7.76 -11.52 1.98
CA LEU A 92 8.11 -10.79 0.77
C LEU A 92 6.81 -10.30 0.13
N HIS A 93 6.63 -8.99 0.03
CA HIS A 93 5.42 -8.41 -0.54
C HIS A 93 5.49 -8.35 -2.06
N GLN A 94 4.32 -8.19 -2.69
CA GLN A 94 4.24 -7.92 -4.11
C GLN A 94 4.85 -6.53 -4.37
N ASN A 95 5.71 -6.44 -5.39
CA ASN A 95 6.28 -5.15 -5.78
C ASN A 95 5.19 -4.18 -6.23
N TYR A 96 5.39 -2.91 -5.96
CA TYR A 96 4.47 -1.86 -6.37
C TYR A 96 5.22 -0.65 -6.96
N PRO A 97 4.77 -0.15 -8.13
CA PRO A 97 3.70 -0.68 -8.99
C PRO A 97 4.04 -2.04 -9.63
N ASN A 98 3.02 -2.81 -10.04
CA ASN A 98 3.16 -4.01 -10.86
C ASN A 98 1.90 -4.19 -11.74
N PRO A 99 1.97 -4.04 -13.08
CA PRO A 99 3.17 -3.77 -13.88
C PRO A 99 3.83 -2.41 -13.58
N PHE A 100 5.13 -2.27 -13.88
CA PHE A 100 5.92 -1.08 -13.58
C PHE A 100 6.70 -0.55 -14.80
N ASN A 101 7.13 0.74 -14.75
CA ASN A 101 7.91 1.40 -15.81
C ASN A 101 8.67 2.62 -15.28
N PRO A 102 9.99 2.66 -15.28
CA PRO A 102 10.91 1.52 -15.16
C PRO A 102 11.20 1.20 -13.69
N VAL A 103 10.53 1.86 -12.74
CA VAL A 103 10.83 1.83 -11.31
C VAL A 103 9.73 1.10 -10.55
N THR A 104 10.13 0.27 -9.61
CA THR A 104 9.22 -0.41 -8.66
C THR A 104 9.87 -0.54 -7.28
N ASN A 105 9.04 -0.59 -6.23
CA ASN A 105 9.47 -0.83 -4.87
C ASN A 105 9.20 -2.28 -4.48
N LEU A 106 10.16 -2.89 -3.81
CA LEU A 106 10.06 -4.21 -3.21
C LEU A 106 10.06 -4.04 -1.70
N SER A 107 9.05 -4.55 -1.03
CA SER A 107 8.95 -4.50 0.43
C SER A 107 9.04 -5.91 1.01
N TYR A 108 9.67 -6.04 2.18
CA TYR A 108 9.83 -7.31 2.89
C TYR A 108 9.97 -7.06 4.40
N ASP A 109 9.63 -8.07 5.18
CA ASP A 109 9.53 -8.01 6.61
C ASP A 109 10.53 -8.97 7.24
N LEU A 110 11.28 -8.48 8.25
CA LEU A 110 12.27 -9.25 9.00
C LEU A 110 11.88 -9.23 10.48
N PRO A 111 11.44 -10.35 11.06
CA PRO A 111 11.10 -10.43 12.49
C PRO A 111 12.34 -10.41 13.39
N GLU A 112 13.49 -10.71 12.84
CA GLU A 112 14.79 -10.73 13.53
C GLU A 112 15.93 -10.31 12.59
N ASP A 113 17.08 -9.99 13.13
CA ASP A 113 18.27 -9.68 12.34
C ASP A 113 18.68 -10.89 11.49
N ALA A 114 18.88 -10.69 10.21
CA ALA A 114 19.16 -11.78 9.27
C ALA A 114 20.13 -11.37 8.16
N MET A 115 20.89 -12.36 7.67
CA MET A 115 21.59 -12.22 6.38
C MET A 115 20.55 -12.32 5.27
N VAL A 116 20.36 -11.21 4.54
CA VAL A 116 19.35 -11.09 3.49
C VAL A 116 20.01 -11.11 2.13
N ASN A 117 19.48 -11.95 1.24
CA ASN A 117 19.80 -11.90 -0.19
C ASN A 117 18.50 -11.70 -0.98
N ILE A 118 18.44 -10.66 -1.81
CA ILE A 118 17.35 -10.44 -2.75
C ILE A 118 17.94 -10.36 -4.15
N THR A 119 17.55 -11.31 -5.00
CA THR A 119 18.07 -11.41 -6.36
C THR A 119 16.92 -11.46 -7.38
N VAL A 120 17.10 -10.70 -8.47
CA VAL A 120 16.21 -10.65 -9.63
C VAL A 120 16.74 -11.57 -10.72
N PHE A 121 15.83 -12.35 -11.31
CA PHE A 121 16.10 -13.30 -12.40
C PHE A 121 15.22 -13.00 -13.61
N ASP A 122 15.69 -13.33 -14.78
CA ASP A 122 14.87 -13.42 -15.99
C ASP A 122 14.11 -14.76 -16.06
N MET A 123 13.29 -14.93 -17.09
CA MET A 123 12.49 -16.15 -17.31
C MET A 123 13.31 -17.40 -17.61
N MET A 124 14.58 -17.25 -17.96
CA MET A 124 15.51 -18.34 -18.19
C MET A 124 16.26 -18.76 -16.91
N GLY A 125 15.97 -18.08 -15.78
CA GLY A 125 16.64 -18.30 -14.51
C GLY A 125 18.02 -17.66 -14.40
N LYS A 126 18.40 -16.80 -15.36
CA LYS A 126 19.66 -16.06 -15.32
C LYS A 126 19.54 -14.89 -14.34
N VAL A 127 20.54 -14.71 -13.50
CA VAL A 127 20.63 -13.55 -12.59
C VAL A 127 20.72 -12.24 -13.41
N VAL A 128 19.80 -11.35 -13.15
CA VAL A 128 19.76 -9.98 -13.70
C VAL A 128 20.48 -9.04 -12.76
N ARG A 129 20.12 -9.06 -11.48
CA ARG A 129 20.72 -8.21 -10.44
C ARG A 129 20.49 -8.77 -9.06
N THR A 130 21.49 -8.70 -8.20
CA THR A 130 21.33 -8.83 -6.75
C THR A 130 21.11 -7.44 -6.18
N LEU A 131 19.98 -7.26 -5.51
CA LEU A 131 19.55 -5.97 -4.95
C LEU A 131 20.02 -5.79 -3.52
N VAL A 132 20.05 -6.89 -2.74
CA VAL A 132 20.53 -6.95 -1.35
C VAL A 132 21.36 -8.19 -1.19
N ASN A 133 22.47 -8.10 -0.45
CA ASN A 133 23.29 -9.23 -0.04
C ASN A 133 24.13 -8.84 1.18
N ASP A 134 23.45 -8.58 2.30
CA ASP A 134 24.08 -8.09 3.55
C ASP A 134 23.28 -8.51 4.79
N GLN A 135 23.90 -8.30 5.95
CA GLN A 135 23.24 -8.42 7.25
C GLN A 135 22.31 -7.23 7.46
N GLN A 136 21.05 -7.49 7.74
CA GLN A 136 20.05 -6.46 8.01
C GLN A 136 19.38 -6.68 9.37
N SER A 137 19.10 -5.57 10.05
CA SER A 137 18.33 -5.57 11.30
C SER A 137 16.86 -5.93 11.04
N ALA A 138 16.21 -6.45 12.06
CA ALA A 138 14.77 -6.64 12.10
C ALA A 138 14.00 -5.38 11.68
N GLY A 139 12.78 -5.52 11.19
CA GLY A 139 11.89 -4.41 10.80
C GLY A 139 11.29 -4.57 9.42
N TYR A 140 10.44 -3.61 9.07
CA TYR A 140 9.85 -3.45 7.74
C TYR A 140 10.84 -2.77 6.82
N LYS A 141 11.15 -3.39 5.67
CA LYS A 141 12.17 -2.93 4.74
C LYS A 141 11.56 -2.66 3.37
N THR A 142 12.09 -1.64 2.70
CA THR A 142 11.73 -1.33 1.32
C THR A 142 12.98 -0.96 0.54
N LEU A 143 13.05 -1.44 -0.69
CA LEU A 143 14.10 -1.08 -1.64
C LEU A 143 13.50 -0.81 -3.01
N GLN A 144 14.22 -0.06 -3.83
CA GLN A 144 13.78 0.30 -5.16
C GLN A 144 14.64 -0.40 -6.23
N TRP A 145 13.98 -0.89 -7.28
CA TRP A 145 14.65 -1.38 -8.49
C TRP A 145 14.21 -0.57 -9.70
N ASN A 146 15.18 -0.10 -10.48
CA ASN A 146 15.01 0.76 -11.65
C ASN A 146 15.15 0.02 -12.98
N ALA A 147 14.83 -1.27 -13.02
CA ALA A 147 14.94 -2.13 -14.19
C ALA A 147 16.34 -2.14 -14.85
N ALA A 148 17.41 -2.08 -14.05
CA ALA A 148 18.78 -2.16 -14.52
C ALA A 148 19.47 -3.44 -14.05
N ASN A 149 20.35 -3.99 -14.90
CA ASN A 149 21.21 -5.14 -14.58
C ASN A 149 22.40 -4.73 -13.68
N HIS A 150 23.29 -5.69 -13.39
CA HIS A 150 24.51 -5.44 -12.60
C HIS A 150 25.44 -4.36 -13.19
N SER A 151 25.45 -4.21 -14.51
CA SER A 151 26.26 -3.21 -15.19
C SER A 151 25.55 -1.84 -15.29
N GLY A 152 24.39 -1.68 -14.65
CA GLY A 152 23.59 -0.45 -14.72
C GLY A 152 22.84 -0.24 -16.03
N GLN A 153 22.85 -1.21 -16.94
CA GLN A 153 22.16 -1.12 -18.21
C GLN A 153 20.68 -1.49 -18.06
N PRO A 154 19.75 -0.76 -18.72
CA PRO A 154 18.33 -1.11 -18.71
C PRO A 154 18.10 -2.51 -19.27
N VAL A 155 17.18 -3.24 -18.65
CA VAL A 155 16.77 -4.56 -19.14
C VAL A 155 15.51 -4.45 -20.01
N SER A 156 15.23 -5.48 -20.80
CA SER A 156 14.08 -5.50 -21.72
C SER A 156 12.75 -5.61 -20.94
N ALA A 157 11.68 -5.06 -21.53
CA ALA A 157 10.33 -5.32 -21.04
C ALA A 157 10.05 -6.83 -20.99
N GLY A 158 9.31 -7.26 -19.98
CA GLY A 158 9.00 -8.68 -19.80
C GLY A 158 8.71 -9.06 -18.36
N LEU A 159 8.59 -10.36 -18.14
CA LEU A 159 8.38 -10.96 -16.83
C LEU A 159 9.74 -11.22 -16.16
N TYR A 160 9.85 -10.83 -14.89
CA TYR A 160 10.99 -11.09 -14.02
C TYR A 160 10.52 -11.77 -12.75
N ILE A 161 11.44 -12.51 -12.13
CA ILE A 161 11.23 -13.20 -10.85
C ILE A 161 12.20 -12.58 -9.86
N TYR A 162 11.75 -12.31 -8.66
CA TYR A 162 12.65 -11.95 -7.55
C TYR A 162 12.45 -12.90 -6.38
N ILE A 163 13.56 -13.21 -5.73
CA ILE A 163 13.64 -14.20 -4.65
C ILE A 163 14.32 -13.52 -3.47
N ILE A 164 13.70 -13.61 -2.29
CA ILE A 164 14.36 -13.33 -1.02
C ILE A 164 14.84 -14.63 -0.38
N LYS A 165 16.00 -14.55 0.25
CA LYS A 165 16.50 -15.52 1.22
C LYS A 165 16.92 -14.74 2.47
N ALA A 166 16.36 -15.11 3.63
CA ALA A 166 16.68 -14.52 4.93
C ALA A 166 16.69 -15.63 5.98
N GLY A 167 17.88 -16.01 6.47
CA GLY A 167 18.04 -17.20 7.31
C GLY A 167 17.52 -18.46 6.61
N ASN A 168 16.54 -19.12 7.23
CA ASN A 168 15.86 -20.29 6.67
C ASN A 168 14.63 -19.95 5.80
N PHE A 169 14.24 -18.68 5.75
CA PHE A 169 13.11 -18.21 4.95
C PHE A 169 13.51 -18.00 3.50
N SER A 170 12.64 -18.44 2.59
CA SER A 170 12.76 -18.13 1.16
C SER A 170 11.39 -17.95 0.54
N GLN A 171 11.21 -16.88 -0.21
CA GLN A 171 9.97 -16.60 -0.93
C GLN A 171 10.27 -16.04 -2.31
N THR A 172 9.40 -16.37 -3.27
CA THR A 172 9.51 -15.96 -4.66
C THR A 172 8.28 -15.14 -5.07
N ARG A 173 8.51 -14.08 -5.82
CA ARG A 173 7.47 -13.26 -6.45
C ARG A 173 7.81 -12.99 -7.90
N LYS A 174 6.80 -12.61 -8.68
CA LYS A 174 6.93 -12.22 -10.09
C LYS A 174 6.54 -10.76 -10.28
N MET A 175 7.18 -10.10 -11.24
CA MET A 175 6.89 -8.71 -11.61
C MET A 175 6.94 -8.52 -13.11
N ILE A 176 6.21 -7.55 -13.64
CA ILE A 176 6.09 -7.27 -15.07
C ILE A 176 6.63 -5.86 -15.33
N LEU A 177 7.71 -5.78 -16.11
CA LEU A 177 8.26 -4.52 -16.61
C LEU A 177 7.59 -4.17 -17.94
N LEU A 178 7.00 -2.98 -18.00
CA LEU A 178 6.51 -2.36 -19.22
C LEU A 178 7.65 -1.59 -19.92
N LYS A 179 7.41 -1.20 -21.15
CA LYS A 179 8.38 -0.44 -21.94
C LYS A 179 7.97 1.03 -22.00
#